data_360ec1027726e96d8e98986884f4d30e
#
_entry.id   360ec1027726e96d8e98986884f4d30e
#
_cell.length_a   1.000
_cell.length_b   1.000
_cell.length_c   1.000
_cell.angle_alpha   90.00
_cell.angle_beta   90.00
_cell.angle_gamma   90.00
#
_symmetry.space_group_name_H-M   'P 1'
#
loop_
_entity.id
_entity.type
_entity.pdbx_description
1 polymer ?
#
loop_
_entity_poly.entity_id
_entity_poly.type
_entity_poly.pdbx_seq_one_letter_code
_entity_poly.pdbx_strand_id
1 'polypeptide(L)'
;MAPKANSAFMKPLKPSAALAEVVGDKALPRTQVVKKLWVYIKKKGLQDKKNRRMINADDVLKPVFSGKKQVSMFEMTKLVSKHLK
;
A
#
# COMPACT_ATOMS: atom_id res chain seq x y z
N MET A 1 -1.07 6.48 -29.77
CA MET A 1 -1.98 5.74 -28.92
C MET A 1 -1.27 5.19 -27.71
N ALA A 2 -1.91 5.31 -26.57
CA ALA A 2 -1.28 4.88 -25.33
C ALA A 2 -1.03 3.37 -25.34
N PRO A 3 0.12 2.92 -24.87
CA PRO A 3 0.41 1.49 -24.77
C PRO A 3 -0.56 0.81 -23.79
N LYS A 4 -1.09 -0.31 -24.20
CA LYS A 4 -2.05 -1.04 -23.38
C LYS A 4 -1.42 -1.59 -22.10
N ALA A 5 -0.13 -1.92 -22.17
CA ALA A 5 0.60 -2.38 -20.99
C ALA A 5 0.61 -1.32 -19.90
N ASN A 6 0.75 -0.05 -20.29
CA ASN A 6 0.72 1.04 -19.32
C ASN A 6 -0.67 1.23 -18.73
N SER A 7 -1.72 1.02 -19.51
CA SER A 7 -3.06 1.18 -18.95
C SER A 7 -3.38 0.12 -17.90
N ALA A 8 -2.73 -1.04 -17.94
CA ALA A 8 -2.90 -2.04 -16.90
C ALA A 8 -2.39 -1.54 -15.55
N PHE A 9 -1.27 -0.79 -15.55
CA PHE A 9 -0.71 -0.21 -14.33
C PHE A 9 -1.41 1.08 -13.93
N MET A 10 -1.89 1.82 -14.90
CA MET A 10 -2.50 3.13 -14.66
C MET A 10 -4.00 3.07 -14.46
N LYS A 11 -4.58 1.88 -14.59
CA LYS A 11 -6.01 1.72 -14.39
C LYS A 11 -6.36 1.99 -12.92
N PRO A 12 -7.33 2.88 -12.65
CA PRO A 12 -7.72 3.15 -11.28
C PRO A 12 -8.28 1.90 -10.61
N LEU A 13 -7.81 1.64 -9.40
CA LEU A 13 -8.24 0.52 -8.59
C LEU A 13 -8.82 1.07 -7.30
N LYS A 14 -9.91 0.49 -6.85
CA LYS A 14 -10.55 0.94 -5.64
C LYS A 14 -9.95 0.22 -4.43
N PRO A 15 -9.47 0.96 -3.42
CA PRO A 15 -8.92 0.32 -2.24
C PRO A 15 -10.02 -0.26 -1.35
N SER A 16 -9.68 -1.30 -0.61
CA SER A 16 -10.58 -1.85 0.40
C SER A 16 -10.79 -0.82 1.52
N ALA A 17 -11.77 -1.07 2.39
CA ALA A 17 -12.01 -0.19 3.52
C ALA A 17 -10.76 -0.04 4.41
N ALA A 18 -10.03 -1.11 4.61
CA ALA A 18 -8.80 -1.07 5.41
C ALA A 18 -7.73 -0.20 4.76
N LEU A 19 -7.53 -0.38 3.46
CA LEU A 19 -6.52 0.40 2.74
C LEU A 19 -6.97 1.85 2.56
N ALA A 20 -8.26 2.09 2.43
CA ALA A 20 -8.79 3.43 2.29
C ALA A 20 -8.48 4.33 3.50
N GLU A 21 -8.29 3.74 4.66
CA GLU A 21 -7.90 4.50 5.86
C GLU A 21 -6.53 5.16 5.68
N VAL A 22 -5.70 4.61 4.81
CA VAL A 22 -4.34 5.11 4.58
C VAL A 22 -4.27 5.99 3.34
N VAL A 23 -4.87 5.54 2.24
CA VAL A 23 -4.69 6.19 0.94
C VAL A 23 -5.93 6.95 0.47
N GLY A 24 -7.02 6.89 1.23
CA GLY A 24 -8.29 7.49 0.81
C GLY A 24 -9.12 6.51 0.01
N ASP A 25 -10.42 6.81 -0.11
CA ASP A 25 -11.37 5.89 -0.73
C ASP A 25 -11.54 6.09 -2.24
N LYS A 26 -10.78 7.00 -2.82
CA LYS A 26 -10.85 7.24 -4.26
C LYS A 26 -10.11 6.16 -5.03
N ALA A 27 -10.62 5.80 -6.20
CA ALA A 27 -9.93 4.88 -7.08
C ALA A 27 -8.63 5.53 -7.57
N LEU A 28 -7.53 4.81 -7.42
CA LEU A 28 -6.20 5.31 -7.78
C LEU A 28 -5.43 4.23 -8.53
N PRO A 29 -4.54 4.61 -9.46
CA PRO A 29 -3.63 3.63 -10.02
C PRO A 29 -2.78 3.00 -8.93
N ARG A 30 -2.39 1.74 -9.13
CA ARG A 30 -1.60 1.01 -8.15
C ARG A 30 -0.33 1.78 -7.75
N THR A 31 0.33 2.41 -8.70
CA THR A 31 1.54 3.18 -8.43
C THR A 31 1.28 4.32 -7.46
N GLN A 32 0.13 4.98 -7.60
CA GLN A 32 -0.24 6.07 -6.69
C GLN A 32 -0.58 5.55 -5.30
N VAL A 33 -1.22 4.38 -5.22
CA VAL A 33 -1.55 3.77 -3.94
C VAL A 33 -0.29 3.45 -3.16
N VAL A 34 0.68 2.83 -3.81
CA VAL A 34 1.97 2.49 -3.19
C VAL A 34 2.70 3.74 -2.74
N LYS A 35 2.68 4.79 -3.57
CA LYS A 35 3.33 6.05 -3.23
C LYS A 35 2.72 6.68 -1.98
N LYS A 36 1.39 6.72 -1.91
CA LYS A 36 0.70 7.28 -0.75
C LYS A 36 0.96 6.45 0.50
N LEU A 37 1.04 5.15 0.34
CA LEU A 37 1.34 4.25 1.45
C LEU A 37 2.73 4.54 2.01
N TRP A 38 3.73 4.75 1.15
CA TRP A 38 5.07 5.10 1.59
C TRP A 38 5.12 6.46 2.29
N VAL A 39 4.36 7.43 1.80
CA VAL A 39 4.26 8.73 2.47
C VAL A 39 3.73 8.55 3.89
N TYR A 40 2.70 7.72 4.05
CA TYR A 40 2.14 7.43 5.36
C TYR A 40 3.18 6.74 6.27
N ILE A 41 3.87 5.75 5.75
CA ILE A 41 4.88 5.00 6.50
C ILE A 41 5.99 5.93 6.99
N LYS A 42 6.47 6.80 6.13
CA LYS A 42 7.54 7.74 6.50
C LYS A 42 7.04 8.78 7.49
N LYS A 43 5.83 9.28 7.31
CA LYS A 43 5.24 10.26 8.20
C LYS A 43 5.05 9.70 9.60
N LYS A 44 4.67 8.44 9.71
CA LYS A 44 4.45 7.79 11.00
C LYS A 44 5.68 7.09 11.56
N GLY A 45 6.76 7.06 10.79
CA GLY A 45 8.00 6.40 11.23
C GLY A 45 7.85 4.90 11.39
N LEU A 46 7.10 4.26 10.50
CA LEU A 46 6.81 2.84 10.58
C LEU A 46 7.87 1.96 9.96
N GLN A 47 8.82 2.55 9.27
CA GLN A 47 9.94 1.79 8.71
C GLN A 47 10.86 1.37 9.84
N ASP A 48 11.21 0.07 9.88
CA ASP A 48 12.04 -0.45 10.97
C ASP A 48 13.42 0.19 10.93
N LYS A 49 13.91 0.60 12.12
CA LYS A 49 15.18 1.29 12.22
C LYS A 49 16.36 0.35 11.99
N LYS A 50 16.23 -0.90 12.39
CA LYS A 50 17.30 -1.89 12.24
C LYS A 50 17.33 -2.47 10.83
N ASN A 51 16.17 -2.66 10.24
CA ASN A 51 16.06 -3.21 8.88
C ASN A 51 15.02 -2.42 8.11
N ARG A 52 15.48 -1.48 7.31
CA ARG A 52 14.60 -0.57 6.58
C ARG A 52 13.73 -1.24 5.54
N ARG A 53 14.01 -2.50 5.23
CA ARG A 53 13.16 -3.27 4.32
C ARG A 53 11.90 -3.76 5.01
N MET A 54 11.87 -3.71 6.34
CA MET A 54 10.71 -4.13 7.11
C MET A 54 9.87 -2.93 7.50
N ILE A 55 8.58 -3.10 7.46
CA ILE A 55 7.62 -2.07 7.82
C ILE A 55 6.82 -2.57 9.00
N ASN A 56 6.80 -1.77 10.07
CA ASN A 56 6.03 -2.09 11.26
C ASN A 56 4.59 -1.61 11.05
N ALA A 57 3.63 -2.46 11.35
CA ALA A 57 2.23 -2.11 11.20
C ALA A 57 1.74 -1.38 12.44
N ASP A 58 1.07 -0.25 12.22
CA ASP A 58 0.29 0.38 13.28
C ASP A 58 -1.14 -0.17 13.24
N ASP A 59 -2.02 0.37 14.07
CA ASP A 59 -3.40 -0.10 14.15
C ASP A 59 -4.14 0.05 12.82
N VAL A 60 -3.78 1.05 12.02
CA VAL A 60 -4.41 1.30 10.73
C VAL A 60 -3.90 0.32 9.67
N LEU A 61 -2.60 0.05 9.65
CA LEU A 61 -2.00 -0.83 8.67
C LEU A 61 -2.19 -2.32 8.99
N LYS A 62 -2.42 -2.64 10.25
CA LYS A 62 -2.54 -4.04 10.65
C LYS A 62 -3.60 -4.80 9.85
N PRO A 63 -4.80 -4.25 9.63
CA PRO A 63 -5.77 -4.93 8.77
C PRO A 63 -5.30 -5.06 7.31
N VAL A 64 -4.56 -4.07 6.81
CA VAL A 64 -3.99 -4.12 5.46
C VAL A 64 -2.97 -5.25 5.37
N PHE A 65 -2.22 -5.47 6.44
CA PHE A 65 -1.17 -6.50 6.50
C PHE A 65 -1.71 -7.85 7.00
N SER A 66 -3.01 -8.05 6.94
CA SER A 66 -3.65 -9.32 7.36
C SER A 66 -3.35 -9.67 8.81
N GLY A 67 -3.25 -8.67 9.67
CA GLY A 67 -2.98 -8.85 11.09
C GLY A 67 -1.53 -9.01 11.45
N LYS A 68 -0.62 -8.96 10.48
CA LYS A 68 0.81 -9.08 10.76
C LYS A 68 1.34 -7.79 11.38
N LYS A 69 2.20 -7.93 12.36
CA LYS A 69 2.79 -6.78 13.04
C LYS A 69 3.91 -6.13 12.23
N GLN A 70 4.56 -6.91 11.39
CA GLN A 70 5.67 -6.45 10.58
C GLN A 70 5.69 -7.22 9.27
N VAL A 71 5.94 -6.54 8.17
CA VAL A 71 6.04 -7.16 6.85
C VAL A 71 7.22 -6.56 6.13
N SER A 72 7.77 -7.30 5.17
CA SER A 72 8.78 -6.75 4.26
C SER A 72 8.09 -5.85 3.23
N MET A 73 8.86 -5.00 2.57
CA MET A 73 8.32 -4.16 1.51
C MET A 73 7.74 -4.99 0.37
N PHE A 74 8.29 -6.17 0.12
CA PHE A 74 7.74 -7.07 -0.91
C PHE A 74 6.41 -7.66 -0.48
N GLU A 75 6.29 -8.08 0.77
CA GLU A 75 5.02 -8.57 1.30
C GLU A 75 3.98 -7.46 1.33
N MET A 76 4.39 -6.25 1.68
CA MET A 76 3.49 -5.11 1.69
C MET A 76 2.87 -4.89 0.31
N THR A 77 3.69 -4.95 -0.74
CA THR A 77 3.19 -4.78 -2.11
C THR A 77 2.17 -5.86 -2.46
N LYS A 78 2.44 -7.10 -2.09
CA LYS A 78 1.50 -8.19 -2.33
C LYS A 78 0.19 -8.00 -1.57
N LEU A 79 0.29 -7.62 -0.31
CA LEU A 79 -0.90 -7.42 0.52
C LEU A 79 -1.73 -6.25 0.03
N VAL A 80 -1.08 -5.17 -0.37
CA VAL A 80 -1.77 -4.00 -0.93
C VAL A 80 -2.51 -4.39 -2.20
N SER A 81 -1.91 -5.21 -3.05
CA SER A 81 -2.56 -5.67 -4.28
C SER A 81 -3.85 -6.43 -4.00
N LYS A 82 -3.89 -7.17 -2.90
CA LYS A 82 -5.11 -7.89 -2.51
C LYS A 82 -6.22 -6.96 -2.08
N HIS A 83 -5.89 -5.78 -1.63
CA HIS A 83 -6.86 -4.78 -1.18
C HIS A 83 -7.28 -3.81 -2.29
N LEU A 84 -6.79 -4.01 -3.49
CA LEU A 84 -7.17 -3.19 -4.66
C LEU A 84 -8.03 -4.01 -5.61
N LYS A 85 -9.09 -3.38 -6.09
CA LYS A 85 -9.98 -4.03 -7.06
C LYS A 85 -10.26 -3.16 -8.27
#